data_7daa40948406dc1ddd76315b131da8a5
#
_entry.id   7daa40948406dc1ddd76315b131da8a5
#
_cell.length_a   1.000
_cell.length_b   1.000
_cell.length_c   1.000
_cell.angle_alpha   90.00
_cell.angle_beta   90.00
_cell.angle_gamma   90.00
#
_symmetry.space_group_name_H-M   'P 1'
#
loop_
_entity.id
_entity.type
_entity.pdbx_description
1 polymer ?
#
loop_
_entity_poly.entity_id
_entity_poly.type
_entity_poly.pdbx_seq_one_letter_code
_entity_poly.pdbx_strand_id
1 'polypeptide(L)'
;MRPIERKHRAQMAEILAVLTDVFSGYGVTLIVFELDRPEAPHKPGRINYISNAQRASMISSLKDFIARHDATILDEPHSTK
;
A
#
# COMPACT_ATOMS: atom_id res chain seq x y z
N MET A 1 2.33 -3.17 14.98
CA MET A 1 1.57 -3.53 13.77
C MET A 1 1.83 -4.98 13.45
N ARG A 2 0.78 -5.75 13.23
CA ARG A 2 0.93 -7.19 13.05
C ARG A 2 0.76 -7.57 11.59
N PRO A 3 1.47 -8.60 11.13
CA PRO A 3 1.34 -9.05 9.75
C PRO A 3 -0.01 -9.72 9.52
N ILE A 4 -0.40 -9.75 8.26
CA ILE A 4 -1.59 -10.44 7.84
C ILE A 4 -1.32 -11.94 7.89
N GLU A 5 -2.36 -12.72 8.08
CA GLU A 5 -2.23 -14.16 8.20
C GLU A 5 -1.53 -14.78 7.00
N ARG A 6 -0.86 -15.90 7.25
CA ARG A 6 -0.03 -16.53 6.24
C ARG A 6 -0.79 -16.89 4.97
N LYS A 7 -2.04 -17.31 5.10
CA LYS A 7 -2.82 -17.68 3.91
C LYS A 7 -2.99 -16.49 2.97
N HIS A 8 -3.10 -15.29 3.53
CA HIS A 8 -3.26 -14.10 2.71
C HIS A 8 -1.94 -13.73 2.04
N ARG A 9 -0.83 -14.08 2.65
CA ARG A 9 0.46 -13.82 2.03
C ARG A 9 0.62 -14.60 0.74
N ALA A 10 0.18 -15.85 0.74
CA ALA A 10 0.24 -16.66 -0.47
C ALA A 10 -0.63 -16.06 -1.57
N GLN A 11 -1.82 -15.59 -1.20
CA GLN A 11 -2.71 -14.95 -2.15
C GLN A 11 -2.10 -13.66 -2.69
N MET A 12 -1.48 -12.89 -1.81
CA MET A 12 -0.81 -11.66 -2.22
C MET A 12 0.31 -11.94 -3.22
N ALA A 13 1.06 -13.00 -2.99
CA ALA A 13 2.16 -13.36 -3.89
C ALA A 13 1.63 -13.73 -5.28
N GLU A 14 0.52 -14.44 -5.34
CA GLU A 14 -0.09 -14.79 -6.62
C GLU A 14 -0.58 -13.56 -7.37
N ILE A 15 -1.21 -12.67 -6.63
CA ILE A 15 -1.72 -11.43 -7.24
C ILE A 15 -0.56 -10.57 -7.72
N LEU A 16 0.48 -10.48 -6.93
CA LEU A 16 1.65 -9.70 -7.31
C LEU A 16 2.29 -10.25 -8.58
N ALA A 17 2.34 -11.57 -8.73
CA ALA A 17 2.91 -12.18 -9.91
C ALA A 17 2.14 -11.76 -11.16
N VAL A 18 0.81 -11.74 -11.06
CA VAL A 18 -0.02 -11.32 -12.17
C VAL A 18 0.20 -9.86 -12.50
N LEU A 19 0.22 -9.01 -11.46
CA LEU A 19 0.41 -7.58 -11.67
C LEU A 19 1.81 -7.27 -12.23
N THR A 20 2.81 -8.00 -11.78
CA THR A 20 4.16 -7.83 -12.30
C THR A 20 4.21 -8.14 -13.78
N ASP A 21 3.44 -9.13 -14.20
CA ASP A 21 3.38 -9.52 -15.59
C ASP A 21 2.64 -8.46 -16.42
N VAL A 22 1.52 -7.99 -15.89
CA VAL A 22 0.74 -6.97 -16.58
C VAL A 22 1.52 -5.66 -16.72
N PHE A 23 2.21 -5.26 -15.67
CA PHE A 23 2.98 -4.03 -15.66
C PHE A 23 4.46 -4.32 -15.83
N SER A 24 4.77 -5.02 -16.90
CA SER A 24 6.15 -5.42 -17.19
C SER A 24 7.08 -4.21 -17.22
N GLY A 25 8.19 -4.32 -16.52
CA GLY A 25 9.16 -3.24 -16.48
C GLY A 25 8.91 -2.20 -15.39
N TYR A 26 7.84 -2.36 -14.64
CA TYR A 26 7.51 -1.42 -13.56
C TYR A 26 7.63 -2.08 -12.20
N GLY A 27 7.91 -1.26 -11.19
CA GLY A 27 7.81 -1.72 -9.82
C GLY A 27 6.36 -1.76 -9.40
N VAL A 28 5.97 -2.84 -8.73
CA VAL A 28 4.60 -3.02 -8.26
C VAL A 28 4.66 -3.39 -6.78
N THR A 29 3.86 -2.71 -5.99
CA THR A 29 3.75 -3.00 -4.56
C THR A 29 2.29 -3.17 -4.21
N LEU A 30 1.98 -4.28 -3.55
CA LEU A 30 0.63 -4.58 -3.09
C LEU A 30 0.61 -4.42 -1.58
N ILE A 31 -0.28 -3.57 -1.10
CA ILE A 31 -0.45 -3.33 0.32
C ILE A 31 -1.87 -3.72 0.70
N VAL A 32 -1.97 -4.55 1.73
CA VAL A 32 -3.27 -5.00 2.23
C VAL A 32 -3.33 -4.65 3.70
N PHE A 33 -4.41 -4.01 4.12
CA PHE A 33 -4.55 -3.59 5.50
C PHE A 33 -6.02 -3.70 5.92
N GLU A 34 -6.22 -3.82 7.22
CA GLU A 34 -7.56 -3.91 7.76
C GLU A 34 -8.23 -2.54 7.74
N LEU A 35 -9.49 -2.54 7.36
CA LEU A 35 -10.23 -1.28 7.34
C LEU A 35 -10.56 -0.84 8.76
N ASP A 36 -10.75 0.46 8.92
CA ASP A 36 -11.14 1.02 10.20
C ASP A 36 -12.46 0.41 10.63
N ARG A 37 -12.61 0.21 11.93
CA ARG A 37 -13.83 -0.30 12.50
C ARG A 37 -14.63 0.83 13.13
N PRO A 38 -15.96 0.75 13.06
CA PRO A 38 -16.79 1.78 13.69
C PRO A 38 -16.51 1.95 15.18
N GLU A 39 -16.24 0.83 15.87
CA GLU A 39 -16.00 0.89 17.30
C GLU A 39 -14.58 1.33 17.67
N ALA A 40 -13.68 1.37 16.69
CA ALA A 40 -12.29 1.74 16.96
C ALA A 40 -11.68 2.42 15.73
N PRO A 41 -12.21 3.58 15.36
CA PRO A 41 -11.70 4.29 14.19
C PRO A 41 -10.25 4.71 14.42
N HIS A 42 -9.47 4.66 13.38
CA HIS A 42 -8.06 5.06 13.40
C HIS A 42 -7.18 4.18 14.27
N LYS A 43 -7.71 3.09 14.79
CA LYS A 43 -6.89 2.16 15.56
C LYS A 43 -6.09 1.30 14.58
N PRO A 44 -4.78 1.15 14.80
CA PRO A 44 -3.95 0.36 13.89
C PRO A 44 -4.46 -1.07 13.81
N GLY A 45 -4.58 -1.56 12.60
CA GLY A 45 -4.96 -2.93 12.36
C GLY A 45 -3.80 -3.69 11.74
N ARG A 46 -4.10 -4.83 11.18
CA ARG A 46 -3.09 -5.63 10.51
C ARG A 46 -2.76 -5.03 9.15
N ILE A 47 -1.50 -5.12 8.79
CA ILE A 47 -1.05 -4.62 7.51
C ILE A 47 0.08 -5.50 7.03
N ASN A 48 0.15 -5.67 5.73
CA ASN A 48 1.27 -6.37 5.12
C ASN A 48 1.45 -5.84 3.71
N TYR A 49 2.61 -6.09 3.16
CA TYR A 49 2.88 -5.68 1.79
C TYR A 49 3.78 -6.70 1.13
N ILE A 50 3.76 -6.68 -0.20
CA ILE A 50 4.66 -7.49 -0.99
C ILE A 50 5.00 -6.68 -2.25
N SER A 51 6.23 -6.78 -2.71
CA SER A 51 6.68 -5.94 -3.81
C SER A 51 7.66 -6.72 -4.67
N ASN A 52 7.70 -6.36 -5.95
CA ASN A 52 8.70 -6.91 -6.87
C ASN A 52 9.93 -6.02 -6.96
N ALA A 53 9.95 -4.91 -6.23
CA ALA A 53 11.07 -3.97 -6.25
C ALA A 53 11.95 -4.16 -5.02
N GLN A 54 13.16 -3.63 -5.08
CA GLN A 54 14.01 -3.61 -3.92
C GLN A 54 13.36 -2.76 -2.83
N ARG A 55 13.56 -3.18 -1.59
CA ARG A 55 12.91 -2.53 -0.46
C ARG A 55 13.20 -1.03 -0.39
N ALA A 56 14.45 -0.65 -0.61
CA ALA A 56 14.82 0.76 -0.52
C ALA A 56 14.12 1.59 -1.58
N SER A 57 14.03 1.07 -2.79
CA SER A 57 13.35 1.76 -3.88
C SER A 57 11.87 1.90 -3.60
N MET A 58 11.26 0.84 -3.10
CA MET A 58 9.84 0.84 -2.78
C MET A 58 9.54 1.86 -1.69
N ILE A 59 10.33 1.86 -0.63
CA ILE A 59 10.11 2.78 0.48
C ILE A 59 10.27 4.22 0.02
N SER A 60 11.27 4.49 -0.78
CA SER A 60 11.50 5.84 -1.31
C SER A 60 10.31 6.31 -2.14
N SER A 61 9.79 5.43 -2.99
CA SER A 61 8.63 5.77 -3.82
C SER A 61 7.39 6.01 -2.99
N LEU A 62 7.19 5.19 -1.95
CA LEU A 62 6.04 5.36 -1.08
C LEU A 62 6.12 6.65 -0.28
N LYS A 63 7.30 7.02 0.19
CA LYS A 63 7.47 8.28 0.91
C LYS A 63 7.14 9.46 0.02
N ASP A 64 7.60 9.42 -1.20
CA ASP A 64 7.33 10.48 -2.16
C ASP A 64 5.83 10.58 -2.45
N PHE A 65 5.19 9.43 -2.64
CA PHE A 65 3.76 9.37 -2.89
C PHE A 65 2.97 9.97 -1.72
N ILE A 66 3.32 9.57 -0.51
CA ILE A 66 2.64 10.06 0.68
C ILE A 66 2.83 11.56 0.83
N ALA A 67 4.05 12.04 0.63
CA ALA A 67 4.33 13.46 0.77
C ALA A 67 3.52 14.29 -0.22
N ARG A 68 3.40 13.83 -1.44
CA ARG A 68 2.64 14.55 -2.45
C ARG A 68 1.16 14.57 -2.12
N HIS A 69 0.63 13.47 -1.63
CA HIS A 69 -0.79 13.40 -1.32
C HIS A 69 -1.14 14.19 -0.07
N ASP A 70 -0.25 14.18 0.91
CA ASP A 70 -0.46 15.00 2.09
C ASP A 70 -0.47 16.48 1.73
N ALA A 71 0.48 16.91 0.90
CA ALA A 71 0.55 18.31 0.47
C ALA A 71 -0.71 18.69 -0.31
N THR A 72 -1.17 17.79 -1.17
CA THR A 72 -2.36 18.06 -1.95
C THR A 72 -3.58 18.23 -1.06
N ILE A 73 -3.71 17.37 -0.06
CA ILE A 73 -4.84 17.45 0.85
C ILE A 73 -4.81 18.76 1.62
N LEU A 74 -3.63 19.19 2.05
CA LEU A 74 -3.50 20.43 2.80
C LEU A 74 -3.71 21.66 1.93
N ASP A 75 -3.26 21.60 0.69
CA ASP A 75 -3.32 22.73 -0.23
C ASP A 75 -4.66 22.87 -0.92
N GLU A 76 -5.39 21.79 -1.02
CA GLU A 76 -6.64 21.78 -1.75
C GLU A 76 -7.77 21.50 -0.84
N PRO A 77 -8.26 22.49 -0.22
CA PRO A 77 -9.39 22.22 0.65
C PRO A 77 -10.52 21.60 -0.12
N HIS A 78 -10.39 21.57 -1.35
CA HIS A 78 -11.41 21.01 -2.06
C HIS A 78 -11.14 20.63 -3.37
N SER A 79 -10.72 20.59 -3.59
CA SER A 79 -10.53 20.24 -4.60
C SER A 79 -10.93 19.59 -5.28
N THR A 80 -11.29 19.48 -5.24
CA THR A 80 -11.69 18.90 -5.74
C THR A 80 -11.81 18.53 -6.63
N LYS A 81 -11.67 18.26 -6.83
CA LYS A 81 -11.71 17.82 -7.80
C LYS A 81 -11.74 17.02 -8.02
#